data_a83970d2e7020a0a9f7cf285d262408b
#
_entry.id   a83970d2e7020a0a9f7cf285d262408b
#
_cell.length_a   1.000
_cell.length_b   1.000
_cell.length_c   1.000
_cell.angle_alpha   90.00
_cell.angle_beta   90.00
_cell.angle_gamma   90.00
#
_symmetry.space_group_name_H-M   'P 1'
#
loop_
_entity.id
_entity.type
_entity.pdbx_description
1 polymer ?
#
loop_
_entity_poly.entity_id
_entity_poly.type
_entity_poly.pdbx_seq_one_letter_code
_entity_poly.pdbx_strand_id
1 'polypeptide(L)'
;MIFSNILYLIIVTTLFYLIGIIGLILNRKNILIIIMSLEIMLLAINLNFITFSIYLDDLLGQMFVLYILTVACYIIVYRISYFSCFFSN
;
A
#
# COMPACT_ATOMS: atom_id res chain seq x y z
N MET A 1 26.22 7.15 -1.85
CA MET A 1 25.33 7.52 -0.75
C MET A 1 23.86 7.46 -1.13
N ILE A 2 23.50 8.13 -2.22
CA ILE A 2 22.10 8.14 -2.66
C ILE A 2 21.64 6.71 -3.02
N PHE A 3 22.49 5.98 -3.70
CA PHE A 3 22.17 4.61 -4.10
C PHE A 3 21.94 3.72 -2.87
N SER A 4 22.76 3.90 -1.85
CA SER A 4 22.64 3.13 -0.62
C SER A 4 21.32 3.42 0.09
N ASN A 5 20.92 4.70 0.13
CA ASN A 5 19.65 5.08 0.74
C ASN A 5 18.47 4.51 -0.02
N ILE A 6 18.55 4.49 -1.35
CA ILE A 6 17.47 3.96 -2.17
C ILE A 6 17.34 2.46 -1.94
N LEU A 7 18.46 1.75 -1.86
CA LEU A 7 18.43 0.32 -1.56
C LEU A 7 17.80 0.05 -0.20
N TYR A 8 18.14 0.86 0.77
CA TYR A 8 17.56 0.72 2.11
C TYR A 8 16.05 0.90 2.07
N LEU A 9 15.58 1.90 1.35
CA LEU A 9 14.15 2.14 1.21
C LEU A 9 13.45 0.98 0.53
N ILE A 10 14.06 0.42 -0.50
CA ILE A 10 13.47 -0.72 -1.22
C ILE A 10 13.34 -1.91 -0.28
N ILE A 11 14.37 -2.17 0.53
CA ILE A 11 14.33 -3.28 1.48
C ILE A 11 13.22 -3.08 2.50
N VAL A 12 13.08 -1.88 3.03
CA VAL A 12 12.05 -1.57 4.01
C VAL A 12 10.65 -1.76 3.41
N THR A 13 10.43 -1.27 2.20
CA THR A 13 9.13 -1.41 1.56
C THR A 13 8.81 -2.86 1.26
N THR A 14 9.83 -3.65 0.90
CA THR A 14 9.63 -5.08 0.67
C THR A 14 9.23 -5.78 1.96
N LEU A 15 9.85 -5.40 3.08
CA LEU A 15 9.47 -5.95 4.37
C LEU A 15 8.04 -5.60 4.73
N PHE A 16 7.62 -4.37 4.48
CA PHE A 16 6.23 -3.97 4.70
C PHE A 16 5.28 -4.82 3.87
N TYR A 17 5.65 -5.05 2.62
CA TYR A 17 4.82 -5.87 1.73
C TYR A 17 4.66 -7.27 2.27
N LEU A 18 5.76 -7.87 2.73
CA LEU A 18 5.73 -9.21 3.31
C LEU A 18 4.86 -9.25 4.56
N ILE A 19 4.96 -8.25 5.41
CA ILE A 19 4.14 -8.17 6.61
C ILE A 19 2.66 -8.10 6.23
N GLY A 20 2.34 -7.32 5.21
CA GLY A 20 0.97 -7.23 4.73
C GLY A 20 0.44 -8.57 4.25
N ILE A 21 1.26 -9.31 3.50
CA ILE A 21 0.85 -10.61 3.00
C ILE A 21 0.62 -11.58 4.16
N ILE A 22 1.54 -11.60 5.13
CA ILE A 22 1.41 -12.49 6.29
C ILE A 22 0.14 -12.13 7.06
N GLY A 23 -0.11 -10.84 7.27
CA GLY A 23 -1.32 -10.42 7.95
C GLY A 23 -2.57 -10.86 7.23
N LEU A 24 -2.55 -10.79 5.90
CA LEU A 24 -3.69 -11.20 5.10
C LEU A 24 -3.97 -12.69 5.26
N ILE A 25 -2.91 -13.50 5.26
CA ILE A 25 -3.05 -14.95 5.37
C ILE A 25 -3.51 -15.34 6.76
N LEU A 26 -2.93 -14.74 7.78
CA LEU A 26 -3.22 -15.13 9.16
C LEU A 26 -4.60 -14.70 9.62
N ASN A 27 -5.08 -13.55 9.14
CA ASN A 27 -6.35 -12.99 9.59
C ASN A 27 -7.40 -13.07 8.49
N ARG A 28 -7.60 -14.25 7.97
CA ARG A 28 -8.56 -14.46 6.89
C ARG A 28 -10.00 -14.22 7.32
N LYS A 29 -10.30 -14.52 8.58
CA LYS A 29 -11.68 -14.49 9.04
C LYS A 29 -12.23 -13.10 9.20
N ASN A 30 -11.36 -12.12 9.42
CA ASN A 30 -11.81 -10.75 9.66
C ASN A 30 -11.62 -9.93 8.39
N ILE A 31 -12.73 -9.58 7.75
CA ILE A 31 -12.72 -8.83 6.50
C ILE A 31 -12.09 -7.46 6.70
N LEU A 32 -12.35 -6.85 7.85
CA LEU A 32 -11.80 -5.53 8.14
C LEU A 32 -10.28 -5.54 8.15
N ILE A 33 -9.69 -6.57 8.77
CA ILE A 33 -8.25 -6.71 8.82
C ILE A 33 -7.70 -6.99 7.42
N ILE A 34 -8.43 -7.76 6.62
CA ILE A 34 -8.02 -8.05 5.26
C ILE A 34 -7.95 -6.76 4.45
N ILE A 35 -8.93 -5.89 4.61
CA ILE A 35 -8.94 -4.61 3.91
C ILE A 35 -7.76 -3.76 4.36
N MET A 36 -7.47 -3.73 5.65
CA MET A 36 -6.32 -2.98 6.15
C MET A 36 -5.00 -3.53 5.63
N SER A 37 -4.89 -4.85 5.56
CA SER A 37 -3.68 -5.48 5.03
C SER A 37 -3.48 -5.10 3.56
N LEU A 38 -4.55 -5.09 2.79
CA LEU A 38 -4.48 -4.67 1.40
C LEU A 38 -4.02 -3.23 1.28
N GLU A 39 -4.48 -2.37 2.18
CA GLU A 39 -4.06 -0.98 2.18
C GLU A 39 -2.56 -0.85 2.44
N ILE A 40 -2.06 -1.64 3.43
CA ILE A 40 -0.65 -1.64 3.73
C ILE A 40 0.16 -2.11 2.52
N MET A 41 -0.31 -3.15 1.84
CA MET A 41 0.36 -3.65 0.64
C MET A 41 0.41 -2.59 -0.45
N LEU A 42 -0.70 -1.89 -0.65
CA LEU A 42 -0.75 -0.82 -1.65
C LEU A 42 0.21 0.30 -1.28
N LEU A 43 0.28 0.65 -0.01
CA LEU A 43 1.19 1.69 0.45
C LEU A 43 2.64 1.29 0.19
N ALA A 44 2.99 0.03 0.41
CA ALA A 44 4.33 -0.46 0.15
C ALA A 44 4.69 -0.34 -1.32
N ILE A 45 3.77 -0.72 -2.20
CA ILE A 45 3.98 -0.60 -3.63
C ILE A 45 4.16 0.86 -4.02
N ASN A 46 3.37 1.74 -3.45
CA ASN A 46 3.49 3.17 -3.72
C ASN A 46 4.84 3.71 -3.29
N LEU A 47 5.33 3.29 -2.15
CA LEU A 47 6.66 3.69 -1.68
C LEU A 47 7.74 3.21 -2.63
N ASN A 48 7.61 2.00 -3.16
CA ASN A 48 8.54 1.48 -4.15
C ASN A 48 8.55 2.35 -5.39
N PHE A 49 7.37 2.74 -5.87
CA PHE A 49 7.26 3.60 -7.05
C PHE A 49 7.91 4.95 -6.80
N ILE A 50 7.68 5.51 -5.63
CA ILE A 50 8.29 6.80 -5.28
C ILE A 50 9.81 6.68 -5.27
N THR A 51 10.33 5.60 -4.70
CA THR A 51 11.77 5.37 -4.65
C THR A 51 12.35 5.28 -6.04
N PHE A 52 11.72 4.52 -6.92
CA PHE A 52 12.17 4.39 -8.30
C PHE A 52 12.07 5.72 -9.03
N SER A 53 11.02 6.49 -8.77
CA SER A 53 10.84 7.78 -9.39
C SER A 53 11.96 8.74 -9.01
N ILE A 54 12.35 8.73 -7.75
CA ILE A 54 13.45 9.57 -7.28
C ILE A 54 14.76 9.14 -7.92
N TYR A 55 14.98 7.85 -8.03
CA TYR A 55 16.21 7.32 -8.61
C TYR A 55 16.33 7.73 -10.09
N LEU A 56 15.23 7.61 -10.82
CA LEU A 56 15.21 7.93 -12.24
C LEU A 56 14.97 9.41 -12.50
N ASP A 57 14.66 10.17 -11.46
CA ASP A 57 14.38 11.59 -11.56
C ASP A 57 13.20 11.86 -12.50
N ASP A 58 12.15 11.06 -12.37
CA ASP A 58 10.99 11.12 -13.23
C ASP A 58 9.77 11.58 -12.43
N LEU A 59 9.22 12.72 -12.85
CA LEU A 59 8.03 13.28 -12.19
C LEU A 59 6.78 12.47 -12.47
N LEU A 60 6.76 11.79 -13.61
CA LEU A 60 5.60 10.99 -13.99
C LEU A 60 5.32 9.90 -12.97
N GLY A 61 6.36 9.27 -12.45
CA GLY A 61 6.18 8.24 -11.45
C GLY A 61 5.54 8.77 -10.18
N GLN A 62 5.93 9.96 -9.76
CA GLN A 62 5.37 10.57 -8.56
C GLN A 62 3.90 10.91 -8.75
N MET A 63 3.54 11.45 -9.89
CA MET A 63 2.14 11.74 -10.19
C MET A 63 1.31 10.47 -10.23
N PHE A 64 1.85 9.42 -10.83
CA PHE A 64 1.18 8.13 -10.91
C PHE A 64 0.93 7.55 -9.51
N VAL A 65 1.91 7.68 -8.63
CA VAL A 65 1.78 7.20 -7.26
C VAL A 65 0.67 7.95 -6.54
N LEU A 66 0.62 9.26 -6.71
CA LEU A 66 -0.44 10.06 -6.09
C LEU A 66 -1.82 9.62 -6.57
N TYR A 67 -1.93 9.37 -7.87
CA TYR A 67 -3.20 8.91 -8.44
C TYR A 67 -3.60 7.56 -7.85
N ILE A 68 -2.67 6.62 -7.80
CA ILE A 68 -2.93 5.29 -7.25
C ILE A 68 -3.33 5.39 -5.79
N LEU A 69 -2.63 6.23 -5.03
CA LEU A 69 -2.92 6.39 -3.62
C LEU A 69 -4.33 6.93 -3.40
N THR A 70 -4.73 7.91 -4.19
CA THR A 70 -6.06 8.48 -4.09
C THR A 70 -7.12 7.43 -4.40
N VAL A 71 -6.94 6.69 -5.48
CA VAL A 71 -7.89 5.67 -5.89
C VAL A 71 -7.97 4.56 -4.85
N ALA A 72 -6.82 4.12 -4.34
CA ALA A 72 -6.80 3.08 -3.33
C ALA A 72 -7.51 3.52 -2.06
N CYS A 73 -7.25 4.74 -1.63
CA CYS A 73 -7.91 5.28 -0.45
C CYS A 73 -9.42 5.33 -0.63
N TYR A 74 -9.86 5.75 -1.80
CA TYR A 74 -11.29 5.80 -2.11
C TYR A 74 -11.91 4.40 -2.04
N ILE A 75 -11.25 3.44 -2.64
CA ILE A 75 -11.75 2.06 -2.67
C ILE A 75 -11.82 1.49 -1.25
N ILE A 76 -10.81 1.75 -0.44
CA ILE A 76 -10.78 1.24 0.93
C ILE A 76 -11.89 1.84 1.76
N VAL A 77 -12.08 3.14 1.67
CA VAL A 77 -13.15 3.84 2.38
C VAL A 77 -14.50 3.30 1.95
N TYR A 78 -14.67 3.11 0.66
CA TYR A 78 -15.93 2.58 0.13
C TYR A 78 -16.19 1.18 0.67
N ARG A 79 -15.19 0.33 0.69
CA ARG A 79 -15.34 -1.04 1.17
C ARG A 79 -15.62 -1.08 2.66
N ILE A 80 -14.94 -0.25 3.43
CA ILE A 80 -15.18 -0.19 4.86
C ILE A 80 -16.60 0.28 5.15
N SER A 81 -17.04 1.29 4.43
CA SER A 81 -18.39 1.82 4.58
C SER A 81 -19.43 0.75 4.22
N TYR A 82 -19.20 0.06 3.11
CA TYR A 82 -20.11 -1.00 2.67
C TYR A 82 -20.17 -2.14 3.68
N PHE A 83 -19.03 -2.54 4.19
CA PHE A 83 -18.97 -3.62 5.17
C PHE A 83 -19.64 -3.20 6.47
N SER A 84 -19.40 -1.97 6.89
CA SER A 84 -20.03 -1.46 8.10
C SER A 84 -21.56 -1.46 7.98
N CYS A 85 -22.05 -1.05 6.82
CA CYS A 85 -23.49 -1.04 6.57
C CYS A 85 -24.04 -2.46 6.58
N PHE A 86 -23.34 -3.38 5.96
CA PHE A 86 -23.76 -4.78 5.91
C PHE A 86 -23.76 -5.39 7.31
N PHE A 87 -22.73 -5.11 8.08
CA PHE A 87 -22.61 -5.66 9.44
C PHE A 87 -23.64 -5.06 10.39
N SER A 88 -23.99 -3.81 10.15
CA SER A 88 -24.97 -3.12 10.99
C SER A 88 -26.36 -3.73 10.83
N ASN A 89 -26.64 -4.26 9.66
CA ASN A 89 -27.90 -4.92 9.40
C ASN A 89 -27.90 -6.35 9.93
#